data_8dc4ac2da1ba29f1b3083f5cce5172c0
#
_entry.id   8dc4ac2da1ba29f1b3083f5cce5172c0
#
_cell.length_a   1.000
_cell.length_b   1.000
_cell.length_c   1.000
_cell.angle_alpha   90.00
_cell.angle_beta   90.00
_cell.angle_gamma   90.00
#
_symmetry.space_group_name_H-M   'P 1'
#
loop_
_entity.id
_entity.type
_entity.pdbx_description
1 polymer ?
#
loop_
_entity_poly.entity_id
_entity_poly.type
_entity_poly.pdbx_seq_one_letter_code
_entity_poly.pdbx_strand_id
1 'polypeptide(L)'
;MSEAREIPGNVQQPANGMASDSLAGFQQLIRTMYMPKDVARGVDGTFMWLMEEIGELAAALRDGTPIEREEEFADVLAWLATIANVIDVDLGKAVARKYGSGCPGCGQMVCVCNNAEKP
;
A
#
# COMPACT_ATOMS: atom_id res chain seq x y z
N MET A 1 4.43 -2.02 -11.94
CA MET A 1 5.03 -2.25 -10.61
C MET A 1 5.30 -3.70 -10.36
N SER A 2 5.31 -4.45 -11.37
CA SER A 2 5.24 -5.87 -11.20
C SER A 2 6.57 -6.57 -11.12
N GLU A 3 7.67 -5.94 -11.38
CA GLU A 3 8.91 -6.68 -11.42
C GLU A 3 9.99 -6.04 -10.63
N ALA A 4 10.55 -6.85 -9.73
CA ALA A 4 11.78 -6.50 -9.09
C ALA A 4 12.87 -6.58 -10.13
N ARG A 5 13.40 -5.48 -10.55
CA ARG A 5 14.56 -5.46 -11.39
C ARG A 5 15.80 -5.49 -10.55
N GLU A 6 16.71 -6.34 -10.93
CA GLU A 6 18.03 -6.20 -10.43
C GLU A 6 18.60 -4.87 -10.87
N ILE A 7 19.09 -4.11 -9.92
CA ILE A 7 19.73 -2.85 -10.20
C ILE A 7 21.19 -3.16 -10.42
N PRO A 8 21.72 -2.92 -11.62
CA PRO A 8 23.12 -3.21 -11.88
C PRO A 8 24.02 -2.31 -11.06
N GLY A 9 25.15 -2.81 -10.73
CA GLY A 9 26.13 -2.06 -10.00
C GLY A 9 25.87 -2.08 -8.52
N ASN A 10 26.53 -1.22 -7.78
CA ASN A 10 26.47 -1.24 -6.38
C ASN A 10 25.55 -0.20 -5.85
N VAL A 11 24.41 -0.06 -6.43
CA VAL A 11 23.42 0.79 -5.81
C VAL A 11 23.12 0.17 -4.47
N GLN A 12 23.42 0.93 -3.45
CA GLN A 12 23.18 0.49 -2.12
C GLN A 12 21.71 0.31 -1.93
N GLN A 13 21.29 -0.92 -1.83
CA GLN A 13 19.93 -1.17 -1.49
C GLN A 13 19.69 -0.71 -0.08
N PRO A 14 18.63 0.03 0.18
CA PRO A 14 18.24 0.26 1.56
C PRO A 14 18.08 -1.09 2.22
N ALA A 15 18.44 -1.20 3.46
CA ALA A 15 18.22 -2.42 4.20
C ALA A 15 16.78 -2.84 3.96
N ASN A 16 16.58 -4.10 3.60
CA ASN A 16 15.25 -4.58 3.28
C ASN A 16 14.22 -4.23 4.35
N GLY A 17 14.63 -4.28 5.60
CA GLY A 17 13.79 -3.89 6.69
C GLY A 17 13.27 -2.47 6.60
N MET A 18 14.08 -1.54 6.10
CA MET A 18 13.65 -0.16 6.02
C MET A 18 12.47 0.06 5.09
N ALA A 19 12.42 -0.67 3.98
CA ALA A 19 11.35 -0.51 3.01
C ALA A 19 10.06 -1.16 3.48
N SER A 20 10.16 -2.25 4.26
CA SER A 20 9.01 -3.05 4.66
C SER A 20 8.61 -2.89 6.11
N ASP A 21 9.40 -2.19 6.94
CA ASP A 21 9.11 -2.07 8.36
C ASP A 21 8.05 -1.03 8.69
N SER A 22 7.74 -0.14 7.75
CA SER A 22 6.76 0.91 8.03
C SER A 22 6.04 1.33 6.76
N LEU A 23 4.82 1.83 6.94
CA LEU A 23 4.08 2.41 5.83
C LEU A 23 4.82 3.61 5.24
N ALA A 24 5.40 4.44 6.08
CA ALA A 24 6.15 5.60 5.61
C ALA A 24 7.36 5.18 4.78
N GLY A 25 8.07 4.16 5.20
CA GLY A 25 9.21 3.64 4.46
C GLY A 25 8.81 3.07 3.10
N PHE A 26 7.75 2.30 3.07
CA PHE A 26 7.25 1.76 1.81
C PHE A 26 6.75 2.87 0.87
N GLN A 27 5.99 3.82 1.41
CA GLN A 27 5.52 4.95 0.61
C GLN A 27 6.67 5.74 0.01
N GLN A 28 7.74 5.95 0.78
CA GLN A 28 8.92 6.63 0.29
C GLN A 28 9.63 5.83 -0.80
N LEU A 29 9.69 4.52 -0.66
CA LEU A 29 10.26 3.65 -1.69
C LEU A 29 9.51 3.79 -3.01
N ILE A 30 8.18 3.74 -2.97
CA ILE A 30 7.33 3.91 -4.15
C ILE A 30 7.54 5.30 -4.77
N ARG A 31 7.65 6.34 -3.93
CA ARG A 31 7.93 7.69 -4.41
C ARG A 31 9.26 7.74 -5.15
N THR A 32 10.28 7.14 -4.59
CA THR A 32 11.62 7.14 -5.20
C THR A 32 11.60 6.44 -6.55
N MET A 33 10.88 5.34 -6.67
CA MET A 33 10.86 4.58 -7.91
C MET A 33 10.00 5.22 -9.01
N TYR A 34 8.87 5.80 -8.65
CA TYR A 34 7.83 6.06 -9.65
C TYR A 34 7.27 7.47 -9.69
N MET A 35 7.68 8.39 -8.82
CA MET A 35 6.99 9.68 -8.71
C MET A 35 6.78 10.42 -10.03
N PRO A 36 7.79 10.54 -10.92
CA PRO A 36 7.56 11.24 -12.18
C PRO A 36 6.48 10.59 -13.04
N LYS A 37 6.47 9.26 -13.09
CA LYS A 37 5.45 8.53 -13.85
C LYS A 37 4.08 8.66 -13.20
N ASP A 38 4.05 8.61 -11.88
CA ASP A 38 2.81 8.66 -11.14
C ASP A 38 2.13 10.03 -11.27
N VAL A 39 2.91 11.10 -11.17
CA VAL A 39 2.40 12.45 -11.38
C VAL A 39 1.87 12.62 -12.81
N ALA A 40 2.61 12.13 -13.80
CA ALA A 40 2.19 12.24 -15.19
C ALA A 40 0.90 11.49 -15.47
N ARG A 41 0.70 10.33 -14.81
CA ARG A 41 -0.53 9.55 -14.99
C ARG A 41 -1.72 10.21 -14.33
N GLY A 42 -1.51 10.83 -13.17
CA GLY A 42 -2.56 11.50 -12.41
C GLY A 42 -3.38 10.57 -11.55
N VAL A 43 -4.25 11.18 -10.74
CA VAL A 43 -5.05 10.45 -9.75
C VAL A 43 -6.05 9.51 -10.39
N ASP A 44 -6.79 9.99 -11.38
CA ASP A 44 -7.87 9.20 -11.98
C ASP A 44 -7.35 7.93 -12.64
N GLY A 45 -6.31 8.05 -13.45
CA GLY A 45 -5.72 6.89 -14.10
C GLY A 45 -5.12 5.90 -13.10
N THR A 46 -4.52 6.44 -12.05
CA THR A 46 -3.93 5.60 -11.01
C THR A 46 -5.02 4.86 -10.23
N PHE A 47 -6.12 5.54 -9.93
CA PHE A 47 -7.24 4.90 -9.24
C PHE A 47 -7.83 3.74 -10.06
N MET A 48 -7.92 3.91 -11.38
CA MET A 48 -8.38 2.83 -12.25
C MET A 48 -7.46 1.62 -12.18
N TRP A 49 -6.15 1.84 -12.13
CA TRP A 49 -5.20 0.75 -11.97
C TRP A 49 -5.33 0.08 -10.60
N LEU A 50 -5.56 0.87 -9.54
CA LEU A 50 -5.82 0.30 -8.22
C LEU A 50 -7.04 -0.62 -8.26
N MET A 51 -8.11 -0.20 -8.92
CA MET A 51 -9.31 -1.03 -9.04
C MET A 51 -9.05 -2.33 -9.78
N GLU A 52 -8.22 -2.28 -10.82
CA GLU A 52 -7.82 -3.50 -11.52
C GLU A 52 -7.05 -4.45 -10.61
N GLU A 53 -6.11 -3.93 -9.83
CA GLU A 53 -5.34 -4.75 -8.91
C GLU A 53 -6.21 -5.35 -7.80
N ILE A 54 -7.20 -4.63 -7.34
CA ILE A 54 -8.17 -5.17 -6.38
C ILE A 54 -8.91 -6.36 -6.98
N GLY A 55 -9.25 -6.28 -8.26
CA GLY A 55 -9.84 -7.42 -8.97
C GLY A 55 -8.89 -8.61 -9.05
N GLU A 56 -7.62 -8.36 -9.32
CA GLU A 56 -6.62 -9.43 -9.36
C GLU A 56 -6.39 -10.04 -7.98
N LEU A 57 -6.41 -9.23 -6.94
CA LEU A 57 -6.36 -9.74 -5.57
C LEU A 57 -7.56 -10.65 -5.29
N ALA A 58 -8.75 -10.24 -5.69
CA ALA A 58 -9.94 -11.05 -5.51
C ALA A 58 -9.80 -12.42 -6.21
N ALA A 59 -9.28 -12.42 -7.43
CA ALA A 59 -9.02 -13.66 -8.15
C ALA A 59 -8.00 -14.54 -7.44
N ALA A 60 -6.93 -13.96 -6.95
CA ALA A 60 -5.89 -14.70 -6.23
C ALA A 60 -6.42 -15.27 -4.91
N LEU A 61 -7.30 -14.56 -4.22
CA LEU A 61 -7.92 -15.06 -3.00
C LEU A 61 -8.83 -16.24 -3.29
N ARG A 62 -9.49 -16.24 -4.44
CA ARG A 62 -10.40 -17.33 -4.81
C ARG A 62 -9.65 -18.57 -5.30
N ASP A 63 -8.68 -18.39 -6.20
CA ASP A 63 -8.06 -19.52 -6.89
C ASP A 63 -6.53 -19.50 -6.90
N GLY A 64 -5.90 -18.47 -6.36
CA GLY A 64 -4.47 -18.29 -6.49
C GLY A 64 -3.65 -19.12 -5.50
N THR A 65 -2.35 -19.19 -5.80
CA THR A 65 -1.37 -19.79 -4.89
C THR A 65 -1.03 -18.80 -3.76
N PRO A 66 -0.39 -19.27 -2.69
CA PRO A 66 0.07 -18.36 -1.64
C PRO A 66 0.99 -17.24 -2.15
N ILE A 67 1.88 -17.55 -3.10
CA ILE A 67 2.78 -16.54 -3.66
C ILE A 67 2.01 -15.52 -4.48
N GLU A 68 1.05 -15.96 -5.27
CA GLU A 68 0.22 -15.04 -6.05
C GLU A 68 -0.56 -14.09 -5.13
N ARG A 69 -1.07 -14.61 -4.03
CA ARG A 69 -1.76 -13.74 -3.05
C ARG A 69 -0.84 -12.68 -2.47
N GLU A 70 0.38 -13.07 -2.10
CA GLU A 70 1.35 -12.10 -1.60
C GLU A 70 1.65 -11.01 -2.61
N GLU A 71 1.82 -11.40 -3.86
CA GLU A 71 2.11 -10.45 -4.93
C GLU A 71 0.95 -9.47 -5.13
N GLU A 72 -0.28 -9.95 -5.10
CA GLU A 72 -1.43 -9.07 -5.29
C GLU A 72 -1.66 -8.13 -4.11
N PHE A 73 -1.41 -8.58 -2.88
CA PHE A 73 -1.43 -7.68 -1.73
C PHE A 73 -0.39 -6.58 -1.88
N ALA A 74 0.81 -6.94 -2.32
CA ALA A 74 1.88 -5.97 -2.52
C ALA A 74 1.51 -4.96 -3.60
N ASP A 75 0.92 -5.41 -4.70
CA ASP A 75 0.51 -4.53 -5.79
C ASP A 75 -0.59 -3.56 -5.37
N VAL A 76 -1.60 -4.04 -4.66
CA VAL A 76 -2.67 -3.18 -4.15
C VAL A 76 -2.09 -2.11 -3.22
N LEU A 77 -1.22 -2.52 -2.31
CA LEU A 77 -0.61 -1.57 -1.39
C LEU A 77 0.27 -0.55 -2.13
N ALA A 78 0.99 -1.00 -3.16
CA ALA A 78 1.84 -0.11 -3.94
C ALA A 78 1.01 0.94 -4.70
N TRP A 79 -0.08 0.54 -5.34
CA TRP A 79 -0.94 1.50 -6.03
C TRP A 79 -1.60 2.48 -5.07
N LEU A 80 -1.96 2.01 -3.88
CA LEU A 80 -2.50 2.90 -2.85
C LEU A 80 -1.45 3.92 -2.42
N ALA A 81 -0.21 3.48 -2.21
CA ALA A 81 0.88 4.39 -1.87
C ALA A 81 1.14 5.40 -2.98
N THR A 82 1.03 4.98 -4.24
CA THR A 82 1.17 5.86 -5.39
C THR A 82 0.15 7.01 -5.35
N ILE A 83 -1.11 6.68 -5.10
CA ILE A 83 -2.15 7.72 -4.99
C ILE A 83 -1.83 8.68 -3.86
N ALA A 84 -1.48 8.14 -2.70
CA ALA A 84 -1.14 8.96 -1.55
C ALA A 84 0.03 9.90 -1.86
N ASN A 85 1.04 9.42 -2.59
CA ASN A 85 2.15 10.27 -2.99
C ASN A 85 1.71 11.41 -3.91
N VAL A 86 0.85 11.11 -4.86
CA VAL A 86 0.41 12.12 -5.83
C VAL A 86 -0.40 13.23 -5.17
N ILE A 87 -1.22 12.91 -4.19
CA ILE A 87 -2.06 13.90 -3.50
C ILE A 87 -1.48 14.34 -2.16
N ASP A 88 -0.24 13.96 -1.89
CA ASP A 88 0.50 14.40 -0.70
C ASP A 88 -0.15 14.01 0.63
N VAL A 89 -0.58 12.77 0.72
CA VAL A 89 -1.06 12.18 1.97
C VAL A 89 0.03 11.27 2.53
N ASP A 90 0.39 11.46 3.80
CA ASP A 90 1.34 10.61 4.49
C ASP A 90 0.57 9.44 5.10
N LEU A 91 0.76 8.23 4.57
CA LEU A 91 0.02 7.06 5.01
C LEU A 91 0.29 6.69 6.46
N GLY A 92 1.53 6.80 6.89
CA GLY A 92 1.88 6.50 8.27
C GLY A 92 1.15 7.41 9.25
N LYS A 93 1.15 8.71 8.97
CA LYS A 93 0.44 9.67 9.80
C LYS A 93 -1.07 9.47 9.74
N ALA A 94 -1.60 9.17 8.57
CA ALA A 94 -3.03 8.93 8.41
C ALA A 94 -3.50 7.75 9.26
N VAL A 95 -2.76 6.66 9.21
CA VAL A 95 -3.08 5.47 10.00
C VAL A 95 -2.93 5.73 11.50
N ALA A 96 -1.85 6.38 11.90
CA ALA A 96 -1.63 6.70 13.31
C ALA A 96 -2.74 7.59 13.84
N ARG A 97 -3.14 8.57 13.05
CA ARG A 97 -4.20 9.51 13.48
C ARG A 97 -5.54 8.80 13.66
N LYS A 98 -5.86 7.88 12.78
CA LYS A 98 -7.17 7.23 12.82
C LYS A 98 -7.22 6.05 13.76
N TYR A 99 -6.16 5.25 13.79
CA TYR A 99 -6.14 3.97 14.51
C TYR A 99 -5.14 3.91 15.66
N GLY A 100 -4.33 4.94 15.83
CA GLY A 100 -3.23 4.89 16.79
C GLY A 100 -3.65 4.75 18.23
N SER A 101 -4.88 5.10 18.58
CA SER A 101 -5.40 4.98 19.93
C SER A 101 -6.40 3.84 20.11
N GLY A 102 -6.49 2.95 19.11
CA GLY A 102 -7.43 1.84 19.13
C GLY A 102 -8.56 2.01 18.13
N CYS A 103 -9.65 1.30 18.33
CA CYS A 103 -10.77 1.32 17.41
C CYS A 103 -11.36 2.73 17.29
N PRO A 104 -11.49 3.28 16.07
CA PRO A 104 -12.06 4.61 15.91
C PRO A 104 -13.51 4.72 16.38
N GLY A 105 -14.25 3.62 16.39
CA GLY A 105 -15.66 3.63 16.78
C GLY A 105 -15.87 3.62 18.28
N CYS A 106 -15.11 2.83 19.01
CA CYS A 106 -15.31 2.68 20.44
C CYS A 106 -14.10 3.10 21.31
N GLY A 107 -12.97 3.39 20.69
CA GLY A 107 -11.76 3.79 21.40
C GLY A 107 -11.04 2.69 22.13
N GLN A 108 -11.48 1.43 22.01
CA GLN A 108 -10.87 0.32 22.68
C GLN A 108 -9.83 -0.36 21.81
N MET A 109 -8.79 -0.91 22.43
CA MET A 109 -7.78 -1.66 21.70
C MET A 109 -8.37 -2.98 21.19
N VAL A 110 -9.21 -3.63 21.96
CA VAL A 110 -10.04 -4.72 21.48
C VAL A 110 -11.42 -4.16 21.25
N CYS A 111 -11.84 -4.11 20.02
CA CYS A 111 -13.09 -3.46 19.62
C CYS A 111 -14.30 -4.13 20.28
N VAL A 112 -15.17 -3.30 20.85
CA VAL A 112 -16.44 -3.74 21.43
C VAL A 112 -17.63 -3.15 20.67
N CYS A 113 -17.41 -2.64 19.47
CA CYS A 113 -18.50 -2.18 18.63
C CYS A 113 -19.41 -3.34 18.22
N ASN A 114 -20.65 -3.00 17.87
CA ASN A 114 -21.57 -3.98 17.33
C ASN A 114 -21.00 -4.58 16.04
N ASN A 115 -20.96 -5.90 15.95
CA ASN A 115 -20.39 -6.59 14.80
C ASN A 115 -21.14 -6.30 13.49
N ALA A 116 -22.35 -5.81 13.56
CA ALA A 116 -23.14 -5.46 12.39
C ALA A 116 -22.73 -4.11 11.80
N GLU A 117 -21.89 -3.34 12.49
CA GLU A 117 -21.49 -2.01 12.07
C GLU A 117 -19.99 -1.96 11.82
N LYS A 118 -19.59 -1.11 10.88
CA LYS A 118 -18.17 -0.83 10.72
C LYS A 118 -17.68 -0.01 11.90
N PRO A 119 -16.50 -0.35 12.41
CA PRO A 119 -15.89 0.46 13.44
C PRO A 119 -15.44 1.81 12.91
#